data_8927cb688a7e61a2c8c7ad15e0b1c0b4
#
_entry.id   8927cb688a7e61a2c8c7ad15e0b1c0b4
#
_cell.length_a   1.000
_cell.length_b   1.000
_cell.length_c   1.000
_cell.angle_alpha   90.00
_cell.angle_beta   90.00
_cell.angle_gamma   90.00
#
_symmetry.space_group_name_H-M   'P 1'
#
loop_
_entity.id
_entity.type
_entity.pdbx_description
1 polymer ?
#
loop_
_entity_poly.entity_id
_entity_poly.type
_entity_poly.pdbx_seq_one_letter_code
_entity_poly.pdbx_strand_id
1 'polypeptide(L)'
;SGREVVRPSIAGLMGAYGAALIALDAYEIGEETTLLSLEELAAFTSEKEFTHCGLCENNCQLTVTVFSDGRQFITGNRCERGARIKIKREERKVNLVDYKYRKLFKYRPLRENKAVRGRLGIPRVLNMYENYPLWHTFFTDLGFRVELSPRSNKQIYEQGLETIPSDTVCYPAKMAHGHIQALIDAQVPIIFYPGVVFEQQETVEADNHFNCPIVQSYPDVIRNNVDAIREGQVDYRNPYLNLANEAAVAKVLAENFADLGISLEEIQTALHHGYQELAAFKKEIQEKGEETLAMLTEKGQRGIVLSGRPYHLDPEINHGIAEVITQEGFHVLTEDSISHLGDVQNLRVVNQWVYHSRLYAAAKVVAKTKNLELVQLNSFGCGLDAVTTDQVEEIMDRSGKIYTVLKIDEGANLGAIRIRLRSLKAAVNE
;
A
#
# COMPACT_ATOMS: atom_id res chain seq x y z
N SER A 1 5.74 29.35 41.04
CA SER A 1 5.36 30.57 40.28
C SER A 1 4.95 31.74 41.19
N GLY A 2 4.81 31.54 42.52
CA GLY A 2 4.45 32.58 43.49
C GLY A 2 3.05 33.23 43.28
N ARG A 3 2.19 32.57 42.45
CA ARG A 3 0.81 33.00 42.21
C ARG A 3 -0.17 32.08 42.89
N GLU A 4 -1.20 32.57 43.54
CA GLU A 4 -2.29 31.82 44.05
C GLU A 4 -3.08 31.15 42.93
N VAL A 5 -3.25 29.84 43.01
CA VAL A 5 -4.04 29.08 42.03
C VAL A 5 -5.32 28.65 42.68
N VAL A 6 -6.45 29.18 42.22
CA VAL A 6 -7.77 28.81 42.66
C VAL A 6 -8.33 27.69 41.82
N ARG A 7 -8.65 26.55 42.43
CA ARG A 7 -9.37 25.44 41.78
C ARG A 7 -10.83 25.46 42.23
N PRO A 8 -11.79 25.75 41.35
CA PRO A 8 -13.19 25.73 41.72
C PRO A 8 -13.68 24.33 42.11
N SER A 9 -14.65 24.25 42.97
CA SER A 9 -15.25 22.95 43.39
C SER A 9 -15.83 22.15 42.22
N ILE A 10 -16.21 22.82 41.13
CA ILE A 10 -16.74 22.24 39.88
C ILE A 10 -15.69 22.05 38.82
N ALA A 11 -14.38 21.95 39.18
CA ALA A 11 -13.30 21.87 38.23
C ALA A 11 -13.51 20.78 37.16
N GLY A 12 -14.09 19.63 37.51
CA GLY A 12 -14.43 18.55 36.58
C GLY A 12 -15.53 18.91 35.55
N LEU A 13 -16.28 19.95 35.79
CA LEU A 13 -17.38 20.40 34.92
C LEU A 13 -17.05 21.66 34.13
N MET A 14 -15.86 22.22 34.30
CA MET A 14 -15.47 23.49 33.66
C MET A 14 -15.52 23.42 32.12
N GLY A 15 -15.22 22.26 31.53
CA GLY A 15 -15.37 22.06 30.08
C GLY A 15 -16.84 22.17 29.62
N ALA A 16 -17.75 21.55 30.35
CA ALA A 16 -19.18 21.61 30.05
C ALA A 16 -19.72 23.04 30.26
N TYR A 17 -19.30 23.72 31.33
CA TYR A 17 -19.63 25.11 31.60
C TYR A 17 -19.14 26.05 30.50
N GLY A 18 -17.88 25.90 30.05
CA GLY A 18 -17.35 26.65 28.95
C GLY A 18 -18.10 26.43 27.64
N ALA A 19 -18.46 25.18 27.33
CA ALA A 19 -19.26 24.85 26.16
C ALA A 19 -20.64 25.50 26.20
N ALA A 20 -21.28 25.51 27.38
CA ALA A 20 -22.57 26.17 27.57
C ALA A 20 -22.49 27.70 27.38
N LEU A 21 -21.40 28.34 27.83
CA LEU A 21 -21.16 29.78 27.58
C LEU A 21 -20.97 30.08 26.09
N ILE A 22 -20.21 29.26 25.40
CA ILE A 22 -19.99 29.41 23.93
C ILE A 22 -21.31 29.23 23.19
N ALA A 23 -22.14 28.24 23.57
CA ALA A 23 -23.42 28.03 22.96
C ALA A 23 -24.39 29.20 23.24
N LEU A 24 -24.34 29.79 24.43
CA LEU A 24 -25.14 30.95 24.79
C LEU A 24 -24.71 32.19 23.98
N ASP A 25 -23.41 32.37 23.76
CA ASP A 25 -22.86 33.48 23.00
C ASP A 25 -23.19 33.38 21.49
N ALA A 26 -23.31 32.13 20.99
CA ALA A 26 -23.67 31.84 19.60
C ALA A 26 -25.20 31.81 19.36
N TYR A 27 -26.01 31.86 20.39
CA TYR A 27 -27.46 31.75 20.25
C TYR A 27 -28.09 33.05 19.75
N GLU A 28 -28.81 32.98 18.63
CA GLU A 28 -29.63 34.09 18.12
C GLU A 28 -31.07 33.99 18.65
N ILE A 29 -31.62 35.13 19.11
CA ILE A 29 -32.97 35.18 19.67
C ILE A 29 -34.01 34.78 18.62
N GLY A 30 -34.67 33.68 18.82
CA GLY A 30 -35.70 33.13 17.92
C GLY A 30 -35.30 31.86 17.19
N GLU A 31 -34.06 31.37 17.37
CA GLU A 31 -33.70 30.02 16.89
C GLU A 31 -34.47 28.96 17.67
N GLU A 32 -35.06 28.02 16.91
CA GLU A 32 -35.71 26.84 17.51
C GLU A 32 -34.63 25.87 18.01
N THR A 33 -34.82 25.38 19.23
CA THR A 33 -33.92 24.36 19.80
C THR A 33 -34.09 23.02 19.11
N THR A 34 -32.98 22.33 18.89
CA THR A 34 -32.98 20.93 18.43
C THR A 34 -32.98 19.93 19.58
N LEU A 35 -33.07 20.41 20.83
CA LEU A 35 -33.21 19.54 22.01
C LEU A 35 -34.62 18.93 22.06
N LEU A 36 -34.65 17.65 22.43
CA LEU A 36 -35.92 16.96 22.66
C LEU A 36 -36.69 17.60 23.84
N SER A 37 -37.99 17.66 23.74
CA SER A 37 -38.83 18.03 24.86
C SER A 37 -38.67 17.04 26.02
N LEU A 38 -39.11 17.41 27.23
CA LEU A 38 -39.02 16.51 28.37
C LEU A 38 -39.84 15.23 28.18
N GLU A 39 -40.96 15.30 27.45
CA GLU A 39 -41.80 14.15 27.12
C GLU A 39 -41.10 13.23 26.11
N GLU A 40 -40.53 13.79 25.05
CA GLU A 40 -39.74 13.05 24.06
C GLU A 40 -38.50 12.43 24.70
N LEU A 41 -37.80 13.16 25.59
CA LEU A 41 -36.66 12.66 26.31
C LEU A 41 -37.00 11.49 27.24
N ALA A 42 -38.14 11.54 27.90
CA ALA A 42 -38.65 10.46 28.76
C ALA A 42 -38.99 9.19 27.96
N ALA A 43 -39.42 9.34 26.70
CA ALA A 43 -39.74 8.26 25.80
C ALA A 43 -38.51 7.78 24.97
N PHE A 44 -37.39 8.54 25.03
CA PHE A 44 -36.19 8.25 24.24
C PHE A 44 -35.46 7.06 24.81
N THR A 45 -35.43 5.99 24.02
CA THR A 45 -34.72 4.74 24.37
C THR A 45 -33.64 4.39 23.33
N SER A 46 -32.72 3.54 23.72
CA SER A 46 -31.73 3.01 22.80
C SER A 46 -31.46 1.53 23.07
N GLU A 47 -31.30 0.79 22.02
CA GLU A 47 -30.86 -0.61 22.05
C GLU A 47 -29.46 -0.73 21.49
N LYS A 48 -28.66 -1.65 22.02
CA LYS A 48 -27.29 -1.91 21.57
C LYS A 48 -27.20 -3.27 20.93
N GLU A 49 -26.69 -3.32 19.71
CA GLU A 49 -26.39 -4.53 18.98
C GLU A 49 -24.87 -4.62 18.77
N PHE A 50 -24.30 -5.80 18.97
CA PHE A 50 -22.89 -6.07 18.76
C PHE A 50 -22.73 -6.89 17.48
N THR A 51 -21.91 -6.39 16.56
CA THR A 51 -21.67 -7.04 15.29
C THR A 51 -20.22 -6.84 14.85
N HIS A 52 -19.83 -7.47 13.74
CA HIS A 52 -18.52 -7.26 13.14
C HIS A 52 -18.65 -6.53 11.81
N CYS A 53 -17.70 -5.65 11.51
CA CYS A 53 -17.74 -4.78 10.33
C CYS A 53 -17.77 -5.56 9.01
N GLY A 54 -16.97 -6.63 8.88
CA GLY A 54 -16.89 -7.47 7.68
C GLY A 54 -16.47 -6.77 6.37
N LEU A 55 -16.14 -5.46 6.42
CA LEU A 55 -15.79 -4.66 5.23
C LEU A 55 -14.30 -4.71 4.86
N CYS A 56 -13.47 -5.19 5.77
CA CYS A 56 -12.03 -5.42 5.58
C CYS A 56 -11.53 -6.45 6.61
N GLU A 57 -10.29 -6.87 6.48
CA GLU A 57 -9.68 -7.90 7.33
C GLU A 57 -9.55 -7.51 8.80
N ASN A 58 -9.56 -6.21 9.13
CA ASN A 58 -9.60 -5.76 10.53
C ASN A 58 -10.84 -6.25 11.29
N ASN A 59 -11.89 -6.63 10.56
CA ASN A 59 -13.13 -7.21 11.11
C ASN A 59 -13.54 -6.59 12.45
N CYS A 60 -13.53 -5.24 12.51
CA CYS A 60 -13.73 -4.49 13.76
C CYS A 60 -15.03 -4.93 14.45
N GLN A 61 -14.94 -5.20 15.73
CA GLN A 61 -16.13 -5.39 16.57
C GLN A 61 -16.84 -4.04 16.72
N LEU A 62 -18.08 -3.96 16.25
CA LEU A 62 -18.88 -2.76 16.25
C LEU A 62 -19.97 -2.85 17.33
N THR A 63 -20.23 -1.73 17.97
CA THR A 63 -21.44 -1.53 18.77
C THR A 63 -22.34 -0.58 17.99
N VAL A 64 -23.50 -1.09 17.55
CA VAL A 64 -24.53 -0.31 16.88
C VAL A 64 -25.57 0.07 17.94
N THR A 65 -25.68 1.34 18.23
CA THR A 65 -26.72 1.88 19.09
C THR A 65 -27.86 2.37 18.20
N VAL A 66 -29.03 1.76 18.33
CA VAL A 66 -30.25 2.15 17.61
C VAL A 66 -31.12 2.92 18.57
N PHE A 67 -31.44 4.15 18.22
CA PHE A 67 -32.32 5.02 19.04
C PHE A 67 -33.80 4.85 18.65
N SER A 68 -34.71 5.16 19.56
CA SER A 68 -36.14 5.05 19.35
C SER A 68 -36.67 5.87 18.17
N ASP A 69 -35.95 6.88 17.73
CA ASP A 69 -36.23 7.69 16.53
C ASP A 69 -35.68 7.10 15.22
N GLY A 70 -35.13 5.89 15.27
CA GLY A 70 -34.54 5.20 14.12
C GLY A 70 -33.15 5.64 13.72
N ARG A 71 -32.55 6.63 14.38
CA ARG A 71 -31.16 6.99 14.20
C ARG A 71 -30.23 5.87 14.71
N GLN A 72 -29.09 5.73 14.08
CA GLN A 72 -28.07 4.76 14.48
C GLN A 72 -26.76 5.46 14.77
N PHE A 73 -26.10 5.03 15.83
CA PHE A 73 -24.75 5.46 16.16
C PHE A 73 -23.83 4.25 16.29
N ILE A 74 -22.74 4.23 15.55
CA ILE A 74 -21.83 3.10 15.49
C ILE A 74 -20.49 3.48 16.13
N THR A 75 -20.02 2.64 17.04
CA THR A 75 -18.73 2.77 17.71
C THR A 75 -17.91 1.49 17.56
N GLY A 76 -16.62 1.54 17.90
CA GLY A 76 -15.70 0.41 17.74
C GLY A 76 -15.10 0.28 16.33
N ASN A 77 -15.57 1.11 15.38
CA ASN A 77 -15.00 1.18 14.04
C ASN A 77 -13.60 1.83 14.06
N ARG A 78 -12.65 1.23 13.36
CA ARG A 78 -11.30 1.80 13.16
C ARG A 78 -11.22 2.70 11.92
N CYS A 79 -12.27 2.74 11.11
CA CYS A 79 -12.37 3.59 9.92
C CYS A 79 -13.84 3.97 9.67
N GLU A 80 -14.05 4.99 8.86
CA GLU A 80 -15.39 5.51 8.53
C GLU A 80 -16.28 4.53 7.75
N ARG A 81 -15.68 3.53 7.06
CA ARG A 81 -16.45 2.43 6.45
C ARG A 81 -17.30 1.69 7.48
N GLY A 82 -16.72 1.41 8.65
CA GLY A 82 -17.42 0.73 9.74
C GLY A 82 -18.54 1.57 10.37
N ALA A 83 -18.45 2.89 10.29
CA ALA A 83 -19.47 3.79 10.77
C ALA A 83 -20.75 3.83 9.90
N ARG A 84 -20.76 3.16 8.72
CA ARG A 84 -21.86 3.23 7.74
C ARG A 84 -22.33 4.65 7.48
N ILE A 85 -21.43 5.63 7.54
CA ILE A 85 -21.77 6.99 7.14
C ILE A 85 -22.29 6.86 5.71
N LYS A 86 -23.58 7.18 5.50
CA LYS A 86 -24.13 7.41 4.18
C LYS A 86 -23.35 8.59 3.61
N ILE A 87 -22.18 8.30 3.03
CA ILE A 87 -21.52 9.26 2.16
C ILE A 87 -22.60 9.60 1.14
N LYS A 88 -23.13 10.84 1.18
CA LYS A 88 -23.82 11.39 0.00
C LYS A 88 -22.97 10.90 -1.16
N ARG A 89 -23.56 10.35 -2.22
CA ARG A 89 -22.85 9.95 -3.44
C ARG A 89 -22.17 11.19 -4.05
N GLU A 90 -21.17 11.69 -3.36
CA GLU A 90 -20.13 12.46 -3.99
C GLU A 90 -19.46 11.50 -4.97
N GLU A 91 -19.17 11.99 -6.17
CA GLU A 91 -18.51 11.22 -7.23
C GLU A 91 -17.36 10.41 -6.61
N ARG A 92 -17.44 9.09 -6.72
CA ARG A 92 -16.45 8.19 -6.12
C ARG A 92 -15.07 8.54 -6.67
N LYS A 93 -14.17 8.98 -5.80
CA LYS A 93 -12.82 9.36 -6.20
C LYS A 93 -12.07 8.14 -6.76
N VAL A 94 -11.32 8.36 -7.83
CA VAL A 94 -10.45 7.31 -8.40
C VAL A 94 -9.37 6.98 -7.37
N ASN A 95 -9.11 5.68 -7.18
CA ASN A 95 -8.03 5.16 -6.34
C ASN A 95 -7.26 4.11 -7.14
N LEU A 96 -6.16 4.53 -7.79
CA LEU A 96 -5.34 3.62 -8.59
C LEU A 96 -4.49 2.68 -7.72
N VAL A 97 -4.26 2.98 -6.44
CA VAL A 97 -3.60 2.06 -5.49
C VAL A 97 -4.47 0.81 -5.29
N ASP A 98 -5.76 0.98 -4.98
CA ASP A 98 -6.71 -0.14 -4.84
C ASP A 98 -6.93 -0.85 -6.19
N TYR A 99 -7.02 -0.10 -7.29
CA TYR A 99 -7.14 -0.67 -8.63
C TYR A 99 -5.95 -1.57 -8.97
N LYS A 100 -4.72 -1.05 -8.81
CA LYS A 100 -3.47 -1.76 -9.07
C LYS A 100 -3.35 -3.01 -8.20
N TYR A 101 -3.62 -2.90 -6.88
CA TYR A 101 -3.59 -4.04 -5.96
C TYR A 101 -4.51 -5.19 -6.42
N ARG A 102 -5.75 -4.86 -6.77
CA ARG A 102 -6.71 -5.86 -7.25
C ARG A 102 -6.31 -6.49 -8.57
N LYS A 103 -5.72 -5.71 -9.47
CA LYS A 103 -5.26 -6.20 -10.78
C LYS A 103 -4.02 -7.06 -10.65
N LEU A 104 -3.06 -6.65 -9.81
CA LEU A 104 -1.82 -7.35 -9.56
C LEU A 104 -2.06 -8.79 -9.04
N PHE A 105 -3.06 -8.97 -8.18
CA PHE A 105 -3.37 -10.26 -7.55
C PHE A 105 -4.69 -10.88 -8.04
N LYS A 106 -5.17 -10.53 -9.25
CA LYS A 106 -6.42 -11.06 -9.84
C LYS A 106 -6.33 -12.52 -10.26
N TYR A 107 -5.14 -13.05 -10.37
CA TYR A 107 -4.86 -14.35 -10.99
C TYR A 107 -5.41 -15.51 -10.16
N ARG A 108 -6.01 -16.48 -10.86
CA ARG A 108 -6.59 -17.65 -10.23
C ARG A 108 -5.64 -18.84 -10.36
N PRO A 109 -5.40 -19.61 -9.30
CA PRO A 109 -4.59 -20.81 -9.38
C PRO A 109 -5.22 -21.85 -10.32
N LEU A 110 -4.39 -22.67 -10.95
CA LEU A 110 -4.87 -23.83 -11.73
C LEU A 110 -5.78 -24.72 -10.88
N ARG A 111 -6.77 -25.32 -11.53
CA ARG A 111 -7.54 -26.40 -10.90
C ARG A 111 -6.61 -27.59 -10.62
N GLU A 112 -6.86 -28.32 -9.55
CA GLU A 112 -6.00 -29.46 -9.14
C GLU A 112 -5.77 -30.47 -10.25
N ASN A 113 -6.81 -30.82 -11.02
CA ASN A 113 -6.71 -31.75 -12.14
C ASN A 113 -5.91 -31.22 -13.35
N LYS A 114 -5.53 -29.93 -13.37
CA LYS A 114 -4.67 -29.32 -14.39
C LYS A 114 -3.27 -29.02 -13.86
N ALA A 115 -3.07 -29.10 -12.56
CA ALA A 115 -1.79 -28.82 -11.91
C ALA A 115 -0.89 -30.07 -11.94
N VAL A 116 -0.42 -30.43 -13.12
CA VAL A 116 0.35 -31.68 -13.37
C VAL A 116 1.69 -31.72 -12.61
N ARG A 117 2.22 -30.56 -12.20
CA ARG A 117 3.46 -30.43 -11.42
C ARG A 117 3.23 -30.07 -9.95
N GLY A 118 1.97 -30.12 -9.50
CA GLY A 118 1.63 -29.91 -8.10
C GLY A 118 1.53 -28.44 -7.69
N ARG A 119 1.73 -28.16 -6.40
CA ARG A 119 1.58 -26.84 -5.77
C ARG A 119 2.92 -26.12 -5.65
N LEU A 120 2.93 -24.81 -5.86
CA LEU A 120 4.09 -23.93 -5.67
C LEU A 120 3.64 -22.65 -5.01
N GLY A 121 4.28 -22.25 -3.91
CA GLY A 121 4.00 -21.04 -3.14
C GLY A 121 4.82 -19.86 -3.58
N ILE A 122 4.19 -18.70 -3.64
CA ILE A 122 4.83 -17.41 -3.85
C ILE A 122 4.49 -16.50 -2.66
N PRO A 123 5.46 -15.95 -1.93
CA PRO A 123 5.18 -15.00 -0.85
C PRO A 123 4.76 -13.65 -1.44
N ARG A 124 3.73 -13.03 -0.88
CA ARG A 124 3.24 -11.70 -1.28
C ARG A 124 4.07 -10.60 -0.64
N VAL A 125 5.31 -10.44 -1.08
CA VAL A 125 6.28 -9.54 -0.44
C VAL A 125 7.16 -8.83 -1.46
N LEU A 126 7.69 -7.69 -1.06
CA LEU A 126 8.73 -6.94 -1.80
C LEU A 126 8.48 -6.91 -3.33
N ASN A 127 9.36 -7.45 -4.14
CA ASN A 127 9.23 -7.43 -5.60
C ASN A 127 8.06 -8.21 -6.18
N MET A 128 7.38 -9.03 -5.39
CA MET A 128 6.15 -9.66 -5.86
C MET A 128 5.02 -8.63 -6.07
N TYR A 129 5.11 -7.45 -5.46
CA TYR A 129 4.24 -6.30 -5.74
C TYR A 129 4.51 -5.63 -7.10
N GLU A 130 5.52 -6.08 -7.82
CA GLU A 130 5.80 -5.71 -9.21
C GLU A 130 5.67 -6.91 -10.14
N ASN A 131 6.36 -8.01 -9.82
CA ASN A 131 6.66 -9.10 -10.73
C ASN A 131 5.70 -10.30 -10.62
N TYR A 132 4.67 -10.25 -9.78
CA TYR A 132 3.73 -11.37 -9.61
C TYR A 132 3.03 -11.80 -10.92
N PRO A 133 2.61 -10.91 -11.83
CA PRO A 133 2.05 -11.31 -13.12
C PRO A 133 2.98 -12.21 -13.94
N LEU A 134 4.27 -11.89 -13.97
CA LEU A 134 5.29 -12.70 -14.64
C LEU A 134 5.37 -14.10 -14.02
N TRP A 135 5.55 -14.16 -12.70
CA TRP A 135 5.76 -15.44 -12.01
C TRP A 135 4.52 -16.33 -11.99
N HIS A 136 3.34 -15.72 -11.80
CA HIS A 136 2.09 -16.49 -11.86
C HIS A 136 1.90 -17.12 -13.23
N THR A 137 2.09 -16.37 -14.31
CA THR A 137 1.94 -16.87 -15.69
C THR A 137 2.98 -17.94 -15.98
N PHE A 138 4.26 -17.66 -15.67
CA PHE A 138 5.36 -18.61 -15.84
C PHE A 138 5.08 -19.97 -15.20
N PHE A 139 4.77 -20.01 -13.92
CA PHE A 139 4.52 -21.28 -13.23
C PHE A 139 3.20 -21.94 -13.64
N THR A 140 2.18 -21.16 -13.99
CA THR A 140 0.91 -21.70 -14.49
C THR A 140 1.11 -22.40 -15.83
N ASP A 141 1.89 -21.82 -16.74
CA ASP A 141 2.21 -22.42 -18.05
C ASP A 141 3.04 -23.70 -17.89
N LEU A 142 3.93 -23.74 -16.91
CA LEU A 142 4.66 -24.96 -16.55
C LEU A 142 3.78 -26.02 -15.86
N GLY A 143 2.51 -25.74 -15.59
CA GLY A 143 1.59 -26.67 -14.98
C GLY A 143 1.63 -26.75 -13.46
N PHE A 144 2.13 -25.73 -12.78
CA PHE A 144 2.03 -25.60 -11.32
C PHE A 144 0.73 -24.89 -10.91
N ARG A 145 0.15 -25.32 -9.79
CA ARG A 145 -0.85 -24.56 -9.08
C ARG A 145 -0.15 -23.53 -8.20
N VAL A 146 -0.16 -22.27 -8.63
CA VAL A 146 0.46 -21.18 -7.87
C VAL A 146 -0.41 -20.81 -6.68
N GLU A 147 0.15 -20.89 -5.49
CA GLU A 147 -0.48 -20.49 -4.24
C GLU A 147 0.22 -19.22 -3.70
N LEU A 148 -0.52 -18.13 -3.69
CA LEU A 148 -0.04 -16.89 -3.14
C LEU A 148 -0.30 -16.85 -1.64
N SER A 149 0.67 -16.43 -0.83
CA SER A 149 0.45 -16.24 0.61
C SER A 149 -0.73 -15.29 0.90
N PRO A 150 -1.39 -15.36 2.05
CA PRO A 150 -2.55 -14.53 2.38
C PRO A 150 -2.29 -13.03 2.20
N ARG A 151 -3.36 -12.24 2.20
CA ARG A 151 -3.24 -10.77 2.24
C ARG A 151 -2.58 -10.33 3.54
N SER A 152 -1.65 -9.39 3.43
CA SER A 152 -0.92 -8.84 4.58
C SER A 152 -1.85 -8.22 5.61
N ASN A 153 -1.58 -8.51 6.84
CA ASN A 153 -2.21 -7.94 8.03
C ASN A 153 -1.27 -8.13 9.22
N LYS A 154 -1.62 -7.56 10.36
CA LYS A 154 -0.79 -7.65 11.56
C LYS A 154 -0.53 -9.08 12.03
N GLN A 155 -1.50 -9.99 11.87
CA GLN A 155 -1.34 -11.39 12.26
C GLN A 155 -0.26 -12.10 11.41
N ILE A 156 -0.21 -11.82 10.10
CA ILE A 156 0.85 -12.33 9.21
C ILE A 156 2.22 -11.82 9.68
N TYR A 157 2.33 -10.53 10.05
CA TYR A 157 3.57 -10.00 10.60
C TYR A 157 3.99 -10.73 11.87
N GLU A 158 3.06 -10.91 12.81
CA GLU A 158 3.31 -11.55 14.09
C GLU A 158 3.77 -13.01 13.95
N GLN A 159 3.31 -13.75 12.94
CA GLN A 159 3.74 -15.11 12.64
C GLN A 159 5.23 -15.22 12.27
N GLY A 160 5.81 -14.13 11.75
CA GLY A 160 7.21 -14.11 11.33
C GLY A 160 8.21 -13.57 12.35
N LEU A 161 7.75 -13.02 13.47
CA LEU A 161 8.57 -12.23 14.40
C LEU A 161 9.83 -12.96 14.90
N GLU A 162 9.71 -14.24 15.23
CA GLU A 162 10.81 -15.02 15.82
C GLU A 162 11.98 -15.25 14.86
N THR A 163 11.75 -15.14 13.56
CA THR A 163 12.77 -15.39 12.54
C THR A 163 13.39 -14.12 11.97
N ILE A 164 12.95 -12.93 12.40
CA ILE A 164 13.49 -11.64 11.96
C ILE A 164 14.85 -11.41 12.63
N PRO A 165 15.97 -11.35 11.86
CA PRO A 165 17.30 -11.27 12.48
C PRO A 165 17.70 -9.88 12.95
N SER A 166 16.97 -8.83 12.55
CA SER A 166 17.32 -7.44 12.87
C SER A 166 16.09 -6.55 12.95
N ASP A 167 15.98 -5.80 14.06
CA ASP A 167 14.93 -4.81 14.25
C ASP A 167 15.06 -3.57 13.34
N THR A 168 16.26 -3.34 12.79
CA THR A 168 16.54 -2.15 11.97
C THR A 168 16.20 -2.32 10.51
N VAL A 169 15.84 -3.53 10.05
CA VAL A 169 15.41 -3.74 8.68
C VAL A 169 14.02 -3.12 8.45
N CYS A 170 13.77 -2.64 7.23
CA CYS A 170 12.50 -1.99 6.90
C CYS A 170 11.29 -2.93 7.08
N TYR A 171 10.14 -2.36 7.46
CA TYR A 171 8.91 -3.11 7.71
C TYR A 171 8.47 -4.02 6.54
N PRO A 172 8.55 -3.57 5.26
CA PRO A 172 8.26 -4.45 4.11
C PRO A 172 9.09 -5.73 4.07
N ALA A 173 10.34 -5.69 4.50
CA ALA A 173 11.19 -6.87 4.57
C ALA A 173 10.82 -7.79 5.74
N LYS A 174 10.50 -7.22 6.91
CA LYS A 174 10.01 -7.98 8.07
C LYS A 174 8.75 -8.78 7.73
N MET A 175 7.85 -8.22 6.93
CA MET A 175 6.64 -8.91 6.45
C MET A 175 6.94 -10.20 5.70
N ALA A 176 8.12 -10.33 5.06
CA ALA A 176 8.48 -11.53 4.30
C ALA A 176 8.51 -12.79 5.19
N HIS A 177 8.96 -12.67 6.43
CA HIS A 177 9.03 -13.78 7.37
C HIS A 177 7.64 -14.39 7.63
N GLY A 178 6.64 -13.56 7.92
CA GLY A 178 5.28 -14.02 8.15
C GLY A 178 4.63 -14.62 6.91
N HIS A 179 4.88 -14.06 5.73
CA HIS A 179 4.37 -14.63 4.48
C HIS A 179 4.99 -15.98 4.14
N ILE A 180 6.27 -16.17 4.42
CA ILE A 180 6.94 -17.47 4.27
C ILE A 180 6.37 -18.46 5.29
N GLN A 181 6.21 -18.07 6.56
CA GLN A 181 5.62 -18.92 7.58
C GLN A 181 4.21 -19.36 7.19
N ALA A 182 3.38 -18.46 6.66
CA ALA A 182 2.03 -18.80 6.20
C ALA A 182 2.01 -19.84 5.06
N LEU A 183 2.99 -19.85 4.17
CA LEU A 183 3.13 -20.84 3.12
C LEU A 183 3.61 -22.20 3.69
N ILE A 184 4.50 -22.19 4.67
CA ILE A 184 4.95 -23.38 5.41
C ILE A 184 3.76 -24.01 6.14
N ASP A 185 2.99 -23.23 6.88
CA ASP A 185 1.79 -23.67 7.61
C ASP A 185 0.72 -24.25 6.67
N ALA A 186 0.61 -23.69 5.45
CA ALA A 186 -0.25 -24.22 4.39
C ALA A 186 0.32 -25.49 3.73
N GLN A 187 1.46 -25.98 4.20
CA GLN A 187 2.14 -27.18 3.68
C GLN A 187 2.35 -27.15 2.17
N VAL A 188 2.79 -25.99 1.65
CA VAL A 188 3.13 -25.85 0.23
C VAL A 188 4.51 -26.51 0.01
N PRO A 189 4.63 -27.47 -0.92
CA PRO A 189 5.84 -28.27 -1.05
C PRO A 189 7.05 -27.51 -1.59
N ILE A 190 6.82 -26.54 -2.48
CA ILE A 190 7.86 -25.70 -3.09
C ILE A 190 7.51 -24.24 -2.83
N ILE A 191 8.46 -23.45 -2.32
CA ILE A 191 8.33 -22.01 -2.17
C ILE A 191 9.35 -21.32 -3.09
N PHE A 192 8.86 -20.47 -3.99
CA PHE A 192 9.70 -19.69 -4.91
C PHE A 192 9.76 -18.22 -4.46
N TYR A 193 10.96 -17.76 -4.14
CA TYR A 193 11.22 -16.37 -3.78
C TYR A 193 12.60 -15.93 -4.28
N PRO A 194 12.71 -15.41 -5.53
CA PRO A 194 13.98 -15.07 -6.15
C PRO A 194 14.58 -13.78 -5.59
N GLY A 195 15.91 -13.71 -5.56
CA GLY A 195 16.68 -12.48 -5.40
C GLY A 195 16.79 -11.76 -6.74
N VAL A 196 16.10 -10.62 -6.89
CA VAL A 196 16.15 -9.85 -8.14
C VAL A 196 17.15 -8.73 -8.00
N VAL A 197 18.29 -8.84 -8.70
CA VAL A 197 19.38 -7.86 -8.68
C VAL A 197 19.08 -6.71 -9.63
N PHE A 198 18.73 -7.06 -10.87
CA PHE A 198 18.40 -6.10 -11.92
C PHE A 198 16.96 -6.30 -12.35
N GLU A 199 16.20 -5.21 -12.36
CA GLU A 199 14.89 -5.16 -13.01
C GLU A 199 15.01 -4.90 -14.51
N GLN A 200 13.87 -5.01 -15.23
CA GLN A 200 13.80 -4.50 -16.59
C GLN A 200 14.15 -3.01 -16.61
N GLN A 201 14.95 -2.58 -17.58
CA GLN A 201 15.25 -1.17 -17.77
C GLN A 201 14.01 -0.45 -18.30
N GLU A 202 13.49 0.49 -17.52
CA GLU A 202 12.31 1.28 -17.87
C GLU A 202 12.70 2.66 -18.42
N THR A 203 13.85 3.17 -18.02
CA THR A 203 14.34 4.50 -18.36
C THR A 203 15.71 4.34 -18.99
N VAL A 204 15.84 4.69 -20.28
CA VAL A 204 17.09 4.54 -21.05
C VAL A 204 18.19 5.45 -20.51
N GLU A 205 17.84 6.63 -20.01
CA GLU A 205 18.76 7.63 -19.48
C GLU A 205 19.22 7.34 -18.04
N ALA A 206 18.70 6.29 -17.40
CA ALA A 206 19.17 5.90 -16.07
C ALA A 206 20.55 5.24 -16.15
N ASP A 207 21.41 5.55 -15.17
CA ASP A 207 22.78 4.99 -15.10
C ASP A 207 22.76 3.48 -14.85
N ASN A 208 21.71 2.97 -14.17
CA ASN A 208 21.50 1.55 -13.93
C ASN A 208 20.02 1.27 -13.55
N HIS A 209 19.71 -0.02 -13.34
CA HIS A 209 18.34 -0.49 -13.02
C HIS A 209 18.34 -1.55 -11.90
N PHE A 210 19.14 -1.30 -10.87
CA PHE A 210 19.21 -2.15 -9.68
C PHE A 210 17.93 -2.11 -8.85
N ASN A 211 17.67 -3.20 -8.14
CA ASN A 211 16.81 -3.18 -6.96
C ASN A 211 17.57 -2.66 -5.73
N CYS A 212 16.85 -2.35 -4.67
CA CYS A 212 17.48 -2.04 -3.39
C CYS A 212 18.18 -3.28 -2.82
N PRO A 213 19.27 -3.12 -2.03
CA PRO A 213 20.02 -4.25 -1.46
C PRO A 213 19.16 -5.23 -0.66
N ILE A 214 18.12 -4.74 0.03
CA ILE A 214 17.19 -5.60 0.78
C ILE A 214 16.41 -6.51 -0.16
N VAL A 215 15.85 -5.98 -1.24
CA VAL A 215 15.13 -6.80 -2.24
C VAL A 215 16.03 -7.87 -2.84
N GLN A 216 17.31 -7.50 -3.11
CA GLN A 216 18.28 -8.43 -3.69
C GLN A 216 18.62 -9.59 -2.75
N SER A 217 18.88 -9.31 -1.47
CA SER A 217 19.48 -10.26 -0.54
C SER A 217 18.48 -10.94 0.41
N TYR A 218 17.26 -10.42 0.52
CA TYR A 218 16.32 -10.89 1.54
C TYR A 218 15.87 -12.34 1.37
N PRO A 219 15.78 -12.89 0.16
CA PRO A 219 15.56 -14.34 0.00
C PRO A 219 16.61 -15.22 0.69
N ASP A 220 17.87 -14.79 0.74
CA ASP A 220 18.92 -15.49 1.49
C ASP A 220 18.82 -15.27 3.00
N VAL A 221 18.38 -14.08 3.43
CA VAL A 221 18.08 -13.84 4.84
C VAL A 221 16.99 -14.81 5.32
N ILE A 222 15.92 -14.99 4.56
CA ILE A 222 14.89 -16.01 4.83
C ILE A 222 15.48 -17.41 4.91
N ARG A 223 16.28 -17.81 3.90
CA ARG A 223 16.91 -19.14 3.86
C ARG A 223 17.70 -19.45 5.14
N ASN A 224 18.42 -18.46 5.67
CA ASN A 224 19.33 -18.66 6.79
C ASN A 224 18.66 -18.51 8.17
N ASN A 225 17.46 -17.91 8.25
CA ASN A 225 16.81 -17.60 9.52
C ASN A 225 15.49 -18.35 9.76
N VAL A 226 14.93 -19.04 8.75
CA VAL A 226 13.72 -19.85 8.92
C VAL A 226 14.13 -21.32 9.05
N ASP A 227 13.93 -21.90 10.22
CA ASP A 227 14.41 -23.25 10.57
C ASP A 227 13.88 -24.33 9.61
N ALA A 228 12.61 -24.31 9.27
CA ALA A 228 12.01 -25.28 8.34
C ALA A 228 12.68 -25.29 6.96
N ILE A 229 13.17 -24.13 6.50
CA ILE A 229 13.90 -24.02 5.23
C ILE A 229 15.35 -24.48 5.44
N ARG A 230 16.01 -24.04 6.51
CA ARG A 230 17.39 -24.40 6.80
C ARG A 230 17.58 -25.91 7.00
N GLU A 231 16.60 -26.56 7.59
CA GLU A 231 16.58 -28.00 7.87
C GLU A 231 16.07 -28.84 6.67
N GLY A 232 15.72 -28.19 5.56
CA GLY A 232 15.26 -28.87 4.35
C GLY A 232 13.87 -29.52 4.45
N GLN A 233 13.03 -29.03 5.36
CA GLN A 233 11.64 -29.51 5.49
C GLN A 233 10.74 -29.01 4.35
N VAL A 234 11.15 -27.94 3.67
CA VAL A 234 10.46 -27.29 2.55
C VAL A 234 11.45 -27.06 1.41
N ASP A 235 11.07 -27.33 0.17
CA ASP A 235 11.85 -26.98 -1.03
C ASP A 235 11.76 -25.48 -1.28
N TYR A 236 12.80 -24.74 -0.87
CA TYR A 236 12.87 -23.29 -0.99
C TYR A 236 13.81 -22.88 -2.12
N ARG A 237 13.27 -22.27 -3.16
CA ARG A 237 13.99 -21.88 -4.39
C ARG A 237 14.10 -20.38 -4.48
N ASN A 238 15.33 -19.87 -4.30
CA ASN A 238 15.64 -18.44 -4.29
C ASN A 238 16.81 -18.09 -5.24
N PRO A 239 16.67 -18.36 -6.55
CA PRO A 239 17.73 -18.01 -7.51
C PRO A 239 17.93 -16.48 -7.57
N TYR A 240 19.18 -16.08 -7.85
CA TYR A 240 19.48 -14.69 -8.19
C TYR A 240 19.22 -14.44 -9.67
N LEU A 241 18.43 -13.40 -9.97
CA LEU A 241 17.94 -13.13 -11.32
C LEU A 241 18.29 -11.72 -11.78
N ASN A 242 18.57 -11.62 -13.08
CA ASN A 242 18.65 -10.37 -13.82
C ASN A 242 17.47 -10.31 -14.81
N LEU A 243 16.38 -9.63 -14.42
CA LEU A 243 15.15 -9.58 -15.24
C LEU A 243 15.30 -8.75 -16.52
N ALA A 244 16.40 -8.04 -16.71
CA ALA A 244 16.70 -7.37 -17.98
C ALA A 244 17.19 -8.33 -19.07
N ASN A 245 17.52 -9.58 -18.72
CA ASN A 245 18.06 -10.56 -19.66
C ASN A 245 17.26 -11.89 -19.57
N GLU A 246 16.20 -11.98 -20.36
CA GLU A 246 15.28 -13.14 -20.38
C GLU A 246 16.03 -14.47 -20.63
N ALA A 247 17.01 -14.49 -21.53
CA ALA A 247 17.78 -15.70 -21.84
C ALA A 247 18.65 -16.14 -20.66
N ALA A 248 19.23 -15.21 -19.91
CA ALA A 248 19.99 -15.53 -18.70
C ALA A 248 19.06 -16.04 -17.59
N VAL A 249 17.89 -15.41 -17.40
CA VAL A 249 16.86 -15.87 -16.45
C VAL A 249 16.43 -17.30 -16.77
N ALA A 250 16.17 -17.59 -18.05
CA ALA A 250 15.75 -18.93 -18.48
C ALA A 250 16.79 -20.00 -18.12
N LYS A 251 18.10 -19.72 -18.30
CA LYS A 251 19.18 -20.65 -17.93
C LYS A 251 19.22 -20.90 -16.43
N VAL A 252 19.19 -19.84 -15.62
CA VAL A 252 19.20 -19.95 -14.16
C VAL A 252 17.98 -20.73 -13.67
N LEU A 253 16.80 -20.50 -14.23
CA LEU A 253 15.59 -21.24 -13.86
C LEU A 253 15.68 -22.70 -14.32
N ALA A 254 16.24 -23.01 -15.50
CA ALA A 254 16.44 -24.38 -15.96
C ALA A 254 17.35 -25.17 -15.02
N GLU A 255 18.42 -24.55 -14.52
CA GLU A 255 19.30 -25.16 -13.51
C GLU A 255 18.56 -25.38 -12.18
N ASN A 256 17.79 -24.38 -11.74
CA ASN A 256 17.03 -24.44 -10.49
C ASN A 256 15.88 -25.46 -10.47
N PHE A 257 15.32 -25.78 -11.63
CA PHE A 257 14.20 -26.70 -11.79
C PHE A 257 14.57 -28.00 -12.56
N ALA A 258 15.87 -28.28 -12.72
CA ALA A 258 16.36 -29.46 -13.44
C ALA A 258 15.89 -30.79 -12.83
N ASP A 259 15.79 -30.85 -11.51
CA ASP A 259 15.31 -32.00 -10.74
C ASP A 259 13.83 -32.35 -11.01
N LEU A 260 13.04 -31.41 -11.52
CA LEU A 260 11.65 -31.62 -11.90
C LEU A 260 11.46 -32.02 -13.38
N GLY A 261 12.55 -32.22 -14.10
CA GLY A 261 12.55 -32.66 -15.50
C GLY A 261 11.93 -31.64 -16.47
N ILE A 262 12.02 -30.33 -16.14
CA ILE A 262 11.51 -29.26 -16.98
C ILE A 262 12.60 -28.88 -17.99
N SER A 263 12.27 -28.93 -19.27
CA SER A 263 13.23 -28.59 -20.32
C SER A 263 13.47 -27.09 -20.41
N LEU A 264 14.65 -26.69 -20.93
CA LEU A 264 14.96 -25.29 -21.18
C LEU A 264 13.95 -24.65 -22.14
N GLU A 265 13.46 -25.39 -23.14
CA GLU A 265 12.47 -24.89 -24.10
C GLU A 265 11.13 -24.58 -23.44
N GLU A 266 10.65 -25.47 -22.55
CA GLU A 266 9.42 -25.20 -21.75
C GLU A 266 9.60 -23.94 -20.89
N ILE A 267 10.76 -23.81 -20.23
CA ILE A 267 11.07 -22.62 -19.41
C ILE A 267 11.12 -21.35 -20.25
N GLN A 268 11.78 -21.37 -21.41
CA GLN A 268 11.85 -20.20 -22.30
C GLN A 268 10.46 -19.78 -22.77
N THR A 269 9.63 -20.74 -23.18
CA THR A 269 8.26 -20.46 -23.63
C THR A 269 7.39 -19.86 -22.52
N ALA A 270 7.38 -20.50 -21.36
CA ALA A 270 6.60 -20.04 -20.21
C ALA A 270 7.09 -18.67 -19.70
N LEU A 271 8.40 -18.46 -19.71
CA LEU A 271 9.01 -17.19 -19.29
C LEU A 271 8.65 -16.07 -20.24
N HIS A 272 8.69 -16.32 -21.54
CA HIS A 272 8.27 -15.34 -22.55
C HIS A 272 6.82 -14.90 -22.34
N HIS A 273 5.88 -15.81 -22.10
CA HIS A 273 4.50 -15.48 -21.77
C HIS A 273 4.39 -14.68 -20.47
N GLY A 274 5.21 -15.01 -19.46
CA GLY A 274 5.30 -14.25 -18.22
C GLY A 274 5.72 -12.80 -18.43
N TYR A 275 6.74 -12.55 -19.26
CA TYR A 275 7.17 -11.19 -19.61
C TYR A 275 6.11 -10.42 -20.40
N GLN A 276 5.39 -11.08 -21.31
CA GLN A 276 4.28 -10.47 -22.03
C GLN A 276 3.15 -10.06 -21.08
N GLU A 277 2.78 -10.91 -20.13
CA GLU A 277 1.73 -10.58 -19.15
C GLU A 277 2.16 -9.43 -18.23
N LEU A 278 3.42 -9.41 -17.78
CA LEU A 278 3.95 -8.28 -17.00
C LEU A 278 3.92 -6.98 -17.79
N ALA A 279 4.29 -7.00 -19.06
CA ALA A 279 4.24 -5.83 -19.94
C ALA A 279 2.80 -5.35 -20.15
N ALA A 280 1.86 -6.27 -20.36
CA ALA A 280 0.45 -5.95 -20.49
C ALA A 280 -0.14 -5.34 -19.21
N PHE A 281 0.23 -5.88 -18.04
CA PHE A 281 -0.15 -5.33 -16.75
C PHE A 281 0.38 -3.90 -16.56
N LYS A 282 1.67 -3.66 -16.82
CA LYS A 282 2.27 -2.32 -16.72
C LYS A 282 1.57 -1.32 -17.64
N LYS A 283 1.32 -1.72 -18.86
CA LYS A 283 0.61 -0.89 -19.85
C LYS A 283 -0.80 -0.54 -19.38
N GLU A 284 -1.56 -1.49 -18.84
CA GLU A 284 -2.90 -1.23 -18.28
C GLU A 284 -2.87 -0.18 -17.17
N ILE A 285 -1.86 -0.22 -16.28
CA ILE A 285 -1.70 0.77 -15.21
C ILE A 285 -1.38 2.16 -15.79
N GLN A 286 -0.52 2.25 -16.79
CA GLN A 286 -0.19 3.51 -17.48
C GLN A 286 -1.43 4.10 -18.17
N GLU A 287 -2.18 3.31 -18.93
CA GLU A 287 -3.42 3.73 -19.59
C GLU A 287 -4.43 4.28 -18.57
N LYS A 288 -4.58 3.62 -17.41
CA LYS A 288 -5.44 4.12 -16.33
C LYS A 288 -4.93 5.42 -15.70
N GLY A 289 -3.62 5.61 -15.64
CA GLY A 289 -3.00 6.88 -15.23
C GLY A 289 -3.38 8.00 -16.19
N GLU A 290 -3.19 7.78 -17.49
CA GLU A 290 -3.51 8.76 -18.54
C GLU A 290 -5.00 9.11 -18.58
N GLU A 291 -5.89 8.09 -18.52
CA GLU A 291 -7.34 8.30 -18.40
C GLU A 291 -7.69 9.18 -17.19
N THR A 292 -7.04 8.91 -16.06
CA THR A 292 -7.26 9.68 -14.83
C THR A 292 -6.77 11.12 -14.98
N LEU A 293 -5.60 11.35 -15.56
CA LEU A 293 -5.07 12.69 -15.82
C LEU A 293 -5.99 13.51 -16.76
N ALA A 294 -6.47 12.88 -17.81
CA ALA A 294 -7.42 13.51 -18.75
C ALA A 294 -8.71 13.92 -18.02
N MET A 295 -9.29 13.03 -17.23
CA MET A 295 -10.48 13.28 -16.42
C MET A 295 -10.28 14.42 -15.41
N LEU A 296 -9.12 14.43 -14.70
CA LEU A 296 -8.79 15.50 -13.75
C LEU A 296 -8.73 16.87 -14.44
N THR A 297 -8.16 16.91 -15.62
CA THR A 297 -8.04 18.13 -16.41
C THR A 297 -9.40 18.63 -16.90
N GLU A 298 -10.21 17.73 -17.48
CA GLU A 298 -11.54 18.02 -18.01
C GLU A 298 -12.49 18.53 -16.91
N LYS A 299 -12.46 17.88 -15.73
CA LYS A 299 -13.37 18.23 -14.62
C LYS A 299 -12.84 19.31 -13.70
N GLY A 300 -11.61 19.80 -13.90
CA GLY A 300 -10.95 20.75 -12.99
C GLY A 300 -10.74 20.18 -11.57
N GLN A 301 -10.63 18.84 -11.46
CA GLN A 301 -10.44 18.17 -10.19
C GLN A 301 -8.96 17.97 -9.88
N ARG A 302 -8.63 17.74 -8.60
CA ARG A 302 -7.26 17.54 -8.15
C ARG A 302 -6.96 16.07 -7.86
N GLY A 303 -5.73 15.67 -8.17
CA GLY A 303 -5.19 14.35 -7.86
C GLY A 303 -3.92 14.43 -7.01
N ILE A 304 -3.68 13.36 -6.27
CA ILE A 304 -2.43 13.11 -5.56
C ILE A 304 -1.76 11.89 -6.21
N VAL A 305 -0.51 12.04 -6.59
CA VAL A 305 0.36 10.93 -6.91
C VAL A 305 0.92 10.41 -5.59
N LEU A 306 0.42 9.26 -5.15
CA LEU A 306 0.95 8.56 -3.99
C LEU A 306 2.13 7.70 -4.44
N SER A 307 3.32 8.25 -4.28
CA SER A 307 4.56 7.66 -4.76
C SER A 307 5.26 6.83 -3.68
N GLY A 308 5.98 5.82 -4.11
CA GLY A 308 6.70 4.94 -3.21
C GLY A 308 7.39 3.79 -3.95
N ARG A 309 7.56 2.68 -3.25
CA ARG A 309 8.07 1.43 -3.82
C ARG A 309 6.89 0.53 -4.19
N PRO A 310 7.04 -0.45 -5.08
CA PRO A 310 5.97 -1.37 -5.43
C PRO A 310 5.28 -1.99 -4.21
N TYR A 311 6.04 -2.39 -3.21
CA TYR A 311 5.54 -2.99 -1.97
C TYR A 311 4.83 -2.01 -1.01
N HIS A 312 4.90 -0.68 -1.25
CA HIS A 312 4.05 0.28 -0.54
C HIS A 312 2.57 0.19 -0.98
N LEU A 313 2.27 -0.63 -1.98
CA LEU A 313 0.91 -1.01 -2.36
C LEU A 313 0.26 -1.94 -1.33
N ASP A 314 1.06 -2.60 -0.49
CA ASP A 314 0.60 -3.53 0.55
C ASP A 314 -0.29 -2.81 1.57
N PRO A 315 -1.51 -3.34 1.85
CA PRO A 315 -2.47 -2.68 2.73
C PRO A 315 -2.02 -2.59 4.20
N GLU A 316 -1.18 -3.51 4.67
CA GLU A 316 -0.60 -3.44 6.01
C GLU A 316 0.52 -2.40 6.06
N ILE A 317 1.34 -2.31 5.01
CA ILE A 317 2.45 -1.36 4.93
C ILE A 317 1.95 0.08 4.72
N ASN A 318 0.95 0.29 3.85
CA ASN A 318 0.42 1.63 3.59
C ASN A 318 -0.67 2.09 4.57
N HIS A 319 -1.12 1.21 5.47
CA HIS A 319 -2.12 1.50 6.51
C HIS A 319 -3.42 2.15 6.02
N GLY A 320 -3.77 2.01 4.74
CA GLY A 320 -4.97 2.63 4.17
C GLY A 320 -4.82 4.12 3.86
N ILE A 321 -3.60 4.62 3.66
CA ILE A 321 -3.35 6.04 3.34
C ILE A 321 -4.06 6.48 2.05
N ALA A 322 -4.12 5.62 1.04
CA ALA A 322 -4.82 5.92 -0.21
C ALA A 322 -6.32 6.20 0.00
N GLU A 323 -6.96 5.45 0.90
CA GLU A 323 -8.35 5.67 1.31
C GLU A 323 -8.51 7.00 2.06
N VAL A 324 -7.58 7.34 2.94
CA VAL A 324 -7.59 8.64 3.64
C VAL A 324 -7.49 9.79 2.65
N ILE A 325 -6.63 9.68 1.64
CA ILE A 325 -6.49 10.70 0.58
C ILE A 325 -7.82 10.87 -0.19
N THR A 326 -8.48 9.76 -0.56
CA THR A 326 -9.78 9.86 -1.26
C THR A 326 -10.88 10.45 -0.39
N GLN A 327 -10.87 10.19 0.93
CA GLN A 327 -11.79 10.79 1.89
C GLN A 327 -11.60 12.31 2.04
N GLU A 328 -10.36 12.79 1.90
CA GLU A 328 -10.07 14.24 1.89
C GLU A 328 -10.42 14.91 0.55
N GLY A 329 -10.94 14.14 -0.44
CA GLY A 329 -11.52 14.65 -1.69
C GLY A 329 -10.60 14.63 -2.90
N PHE A 330 -9.41 14.04 -2.81
CA PHE A 330 -8.48 13.88 -3.93
C PHE A 330 -8.66 12.54 -4.65
N HIS A 331 -8.34 12.52 -5.94
CA HIS A 331 -8.10 11.29 -6.68
C HIS A 331 -6.69 10.80 -6.41
N VAL A 332 -6.46 9.48 -6.41
CA VAL A 332 -5.15 8.89 -6.14
C VAL A 332 -4.62 8.18 -7.36
N LEU A 333 -3.43 8.59 -7.78
CA LEU A 333 -2.62 7.93 -8.81
C LEU A 333 -1.41 7.26 -8.15
N THR A 334 -0.81 6.28 -8.83
CA THR A 334 0.48 5.69 -8.45
C THR A 334 1.61 6.29 -9.29
N GLU A 335 2.85 6.23 -8.81
CA GLU A 335 4.01 6.78 -9.54
C GLU A 335 4.19 6.11 -10.91
N ASP A 336 4.00 4.79 -10.99
CA ASP A 336 4.17 4.02 -12.23
C ASP A 336 3.05 4.25 -13.25
N SER A 337 1.90 4.75 -12.80
CA SER A 337 0.80 5.08 -13.70
C SER A 337 1.07 6.33 -14.57
N ILE A 338 2.09 7.14 -14.19
CA ILE A 338 2.39 8.40 -14.90
C ILE A 338 3.89 8.60 -15.19
N SER A 339 4.79 7.82 -14.61
CA SER A 339 6.24 8.03 -14.72
C SER A 339 6.75 7.98 -16.16
N HIS A 340 6.12 7.19 -17.03
CA HIS A 340 6.43 7.10 -18.46
C HIS A 340 6.22 8.41 -19.23
N LEU A 341 5.47 9.36 -18.68
CA LEU A 341 5.25 10.70 -19.22
C LEU A 341 6.35 11.71 -18.80
N GLY A 342 7.23 11.31 -17.88
CA GLY A 342 8.32 12.11 -17.37
C GLY A 342 9.67 11.73 -17.94
N ASP A 343 10.69 12.47 -17.54
CA ASP A 343 12.09 12.23 -17.87
C ASP A 343 12.93 12.18 -16.59
N VAL A 344 14.17 11.67 -16.68
CA VAL A 344 15.12 11.62 -15.56
C VAL A 344 16.40 12.41 -15.84
N GLN A 345 16.35 13.37 -16.76
CA GLN A 345 17.50 14.20 -17.09
C GLN A 345 17.80 15.20 -15.96
N ASN A 346 19.05 15.67 -15.90
CA ASN A 346 19.48 16.71 -14.96
C ASN A 346 19.21 16.39 -13.47
N LEU A 347 19.38 15.15 -13.08
CA LEU A 347 19.40 14.75 -11.68
C LEU A 347 20.77 15.07 -11.05
N ARG A 348 20.80 15.47 -9.79
CA ARG A 348 22.02 15.69 -9.02
C ARG A 348 22.66 14.38 -8.54
N VAL A 349 21.85 13.35 -8.39
CA VAL A 349 22.23 12.04 -7.86
C VAL A 349 22.48 11.05 -8.99
N VAL A 350 23.33 10.03 -8.74
CA VAL A 350 23.48 8.88 -9.63
C VAL A 350 22.16 8.10 -9.65
N ASN A 351 21.59 7.95 -10.83
CA ASN A 351 20.29 7.32 -11.02
C ASN A 351 20.43 5.82 -11.33
N GLN A 352 20.65 5.02 -10.29
CA GLN A 352 21.00 3.60 -10.45
C GLN A 352 19.93 2.60 -9.97
N TRP A 353 18.84 3.06 -9.36
CA TRP A 353 17.77 2.18 -8.87
C TRP A 353 16.49 2.41 -9.65
N VAL A 354 15.93 1.35 -10.21
CA VAL A 354 14.76 1.41 -11.10
C VAL A 354 13.57 2.14 -10.48
N TYR A 355 13.20 1.83 -9.25
CA TYR A 355 12.03 2.45 -8.62
C TYR A 355 12.27 3.89 -8.17
N HIS A 356 13.53 4.30 -7.95
CA HIS A 356 13.86 5.71 -7.73
C HIS A 356 13.74 6.51 -9.02
N SER A 357 14.15 5.94 -10.15
CA SER A 357 13.95 6.54 -11.48
C SER A 357 12.47 6.86 -11.71
N ARG A 358 11.56 5.95 -11.35
CA ARG A 358 10.11 6.19 -11.42
C ARG A 358 9.67 7.37 -10.56
N LEU A 359 10.20 7.48 -9.32
CA LEU A 359 9.87 8.58 -8.41
C LEU A 359 10.31 9.93 -8.99
N TYR A 360 11.52 10.00 -9.55
CA TYR A 360 12.02 11.21 -10.19
C TYR A 360 11.19 11.60 -11.42
N ALA A 361 10.89 10.64 -12.29
CA ALA A 361 10.07 10.86 -13.47
C ALA A 361 8.65 11.32 -13.08
N ALA A 362 8.00 10.64 -12.13
CA ALA A 362 6.69 11.02 -11.63
C ALA A 362 6.68 12.41 -10.99
N ALA A 363 7.71 12.77 -10.21
CA ALA A 363 7.86 14.11 -9.63
C ALA A 363 7.93 15.19 -10.72
N LYS A 364 8.65 14.94 -11.82
CA LYS A 364 8.72 15.87 -12.96
C LYS A 364 7.39 16.00 -13.70
N VAL A 365 6.59 14.95 -13.80
CA VAL A 365 5.22 15.01 -14.34
C VAL A 365 4.36 15.90 -13.43
N VAL A 366 4.40 15.65 -12.11
CA VAL A 366 3.66 16.48 -11.14
C VAL A 366 4.08 17.93 -11.18
N ALA A 367 5.39 18.20 -11.26
CA ALA A 367 5.95 19.54 -11.36
C ALA A 367 5.38 20.36 -12.54
N LYS A 368 5.09 19.69 -13.66
CA LYS A 368 4.54 20.30 -14.88
C LYS A 368 2.99 20.32 -14.91
N THR A 369 2.31 19.62 -14.00
CA THR A 369 0.85 19.42 -14.03
C THR A 369 0.16 20.18 -12.90
N LYS A 370 -0.59 21.25 -13.22
CA LYS A 370 -1.16 22.20 -12.25
C LYS A 370 -2.04 21.55 -11.17
N ASN A 371 -2.85 20.55 -11.55
CA ASN A 371 -3.86 19.92 -10.69
C ASN A 371 -3.40 18.60 -10.05
N LEU A 372 -2.09 18.33 -10.07
CA LEU A 372 -1.49 17.20 -9.37
C LEU A 372 -0.62 17.65 -8.22
N GLU A 373 -0.65 16.88 -7.14
CA GLU A 373 0.23 17.03 -5.98
C GLU A 373 1.01 15.73 -5.74
N LEU A 374 2.17 15.81 -5.09
CA LEU A 374 3.02 14.67 -4.80
C LEU A 374 3.02 14.37 -3.30
N VAL A 375 2.66 13.15 -2.95
CA VAL A 375 2.80 12.59 -1.61
C VAL A 375 3.64 11.33 -1.70
N GLN A 376 4.77 11.31 -1.01
CA GLN A 376 5.68 10.16 -1.03
C GLN A 376 5.61 9.36 0.28
N LEU A 377 5.43 8.05 0.14
CA LEU A 377 5.60 7.11 1.23
C LEU A 377 7.09 6.77 1.40
N ASN A 378 7.57 6.90 2.62
CA ASN A 378 8.96 6.68 2.98
C ASN A 378 9.02 5.73 4.16
N SER A 379 9.71 4.59 4.01
CA SER A 379 9.93 3.67 5.12
C SER A 379 10.93 4.25 6.12
N PHE A 380 10.60 4.18 7.40
CA PHE A 380 11.50 4.62 8.46
C PHE A 380 12.82 3.82 8.40
N GLY A 381 13.94 4.51 8.54
CA GLY A 381 15.27 3.89 8.48
C GLY A 381 15.76 3.50 7.08
N CYS A 382 15.02 3.77 5.99
CA CYS A 382 15.47 3.50 4.63
C CYS A 382 16.52 4.52 4.16
N GLY A 383 17.80 4.10 4.09
CA GLY A 383 18.89 4.97 3.64
C GLY A 383 18.76 5.40 2.17
N LEU A 384 18.20 4.56 1.32
CA LEU A 384 17.95 4.90 -0.09
C LEU A 384 16.87 5.98 -0.22
N ASP A 385 15.84 5.95 0.64
CA ASP A 385 14.81 6.99 0.63
C ASP A 385 15.36 8.35 1.04
N ALA A 386 16.38 8.42 1.89
CA ALA A 386 17.03 9.67 2.25
C ALA A 386 17.59 10.39 1.03
N VAL A 387 18.24 9.67 0.12
CA VAL A 387 18.77 10.22 -1.15
C VAL A 387 17.62 10.59 -2.10
N THR A 388 16.60 9.72 -2.19
CA THR A 388 15.47 9.93 -3.10
C THR A 388 14.64 11.14 -2.71
N THR A 389 14.34 11.31 -1.41
CA THR A 389 13.54 12.44 -0.91
C THR A 389 14.22 13.77 -1.21
N ASP A 390 15.52 13.89 -1.00
CA ASP A 390 16.28 15.11 -1.30
C ASP A 390 16.19 15.50 -2.79
N GLN A 391 16.33 14.51 -3.69
CA GLN A 391 16.27 14.77 -5.12
C GLN A 391 14.84 15.11 -5.58
N VAL A 392 13.83 14.45 -5.02
CA VAL A 392 12.41 14.73 -5.32
C VAL A 392 12.05 16.12 -4.78
N GLU A 393 12.48 16.48 -3.56
CA GLU A 393 12.25 17.79 -2.97
C GLU A 393 12.82 18.89 -3.88
N GLU A 394 14.06 18.74 -4.36
CA GLU A 394 14.68 19.67 -5.31
C GLU A 394 13.85 19.84 -6.60
N ILE A 395 13.29 18.76 -7.15
CA ILE A 395 12.43 18.83 -8.34
C ILE A 395 11.14 19.61 -8.05
N MET A 396 10.52 19.36 -6.90
CA MET A 396 9.27 20.02 -6.50
C MET A 396 9.49 21.49 -6.17
N ASP A 397 10.55 21.83 -5.43
CA ASP A 397 10.90 23.21 -5.07
C ASP A 397 11.15 24.09 -6.30
N ARG A 398 11.86 23.57 -7.29
CA ARG A 398 12.09 24.28 -8.56
C ARG A 398 10.81 24.64 -9.30
N SER A 399 9.74 23.89 -9.08
CA SER A 399 8.42 24.14 -9.68
C SER A 399 7.48 24.95 -8.79
N GLY A 400 7.91 25.30 -7.57
CA GLY A 400 7.09 25.98 -6.57
C GLY A 400 5.95 25.13 -6.02
N LYS A 401 6.05 23.81 -6.11
CA LYS A 401 5.03 22.88 -5.61
C LYS A 401 5.40 22.32 -4.23
N ILE A 402 4.37 22.03 -3.44
CA ILE A 402 4.53 21.46 -2.11
C ILE A 402 4.89 19.98 -2.26
N TYR A 403 5.95 19.57 -1.57
CA TYR A 403 6.33 18.17 -1.43
C TYR A 403 5.94 17.64 -0.05
N THR A 404 5.18 16.56 -0.01
CA THR A 404 4.70 15.97 1.24
C THR A 404 5.27 14.55 1.39
N VAL A 405 6.06 14.33 2.44
CA VAL A 405 6.60 13.01 2.79
C VAL A 405 5.82 12.44 3.97
N LEU A 406 5.29 11.22 3.82
CA LEU A 406 4.64 10.47 4.88
C LEU A 406 5.54 9.30 5.28
N LYS A 407 6.02 9.33 6.51
CA LYS A 407 6.80 8.21 7.07
C LYS A 407 5.86 7.09 7.48
N ILE A 408 6.17 5.89 7.01
CA ILE A 408 5.46 4.66 7.32
C ILE A 408 6.39 3.66 8.00
N ASP A 409 5.84 2.91 8.94
CA ASP A 409 6.53 1.88 9.71
C ASP A 409 5.50 0.85 10.20
N GLU A 410 5.87 -0.01 11.14
CA GLU A 410 5.01 -1.04 11.77
C GLU A 410 3.73 -0.47 12.40
N GLY A 411 3.74 0.81 12.76
CA GLY A 411 2.58 1.54 13.25
C GLY A 411 2.39 2.87 12.52
N ALA A 412 1.19 3.13 12.03
CA ALA A 412 0.85 4.41 11.44
C ALA A 412 -0.08 5.22 12.34
N ASN A 413 0.25 6.49 12.51
CA ASN A 413 -0.67 7.47 13.09
C ASN A 413 -1.48 8.15 11.98
N LEU A 414 -2.61 7.53 11.61
CA LEU A 414 -3.51 8.06 10.58
C LEU A 414 -4.05 9.46 10.91
N GLY A 415 -4.13 9.82 12.20
CA GLY A 415 -4.50 11.18 12.62
C GLY A 415 -3.49 12.22 12.16
N ALA A 416 -2.21 11.98 12.38
CA ALA A 416 -1.13 12.87 11.92
C ALA A 416 -1.07 12.95 10.39
N ILE A 417 -1.28 11.82 9.70
CA ILE A 417 -1.34 11.75 8.24
C ILE A 417 -2.50 12.62 7.73
N ARG A 418 -3.69 12.50 8.32
CA ARG A 418 -4.86 13.29 7.96
C ARG A 418 -4.65 14.79 8.14
N ILE A 419 -3.98 15.21 9.22
CA ILE A 419 -3.64 16.61 9.45
C ILE A 419 -2.72 17.12 8.32
N ARG A 420 -1.67 16.38 7.96
CA ARG A 420 -0.77 16.76 6.85
C ARG A 420 -1.51 16.89 5.51
N LEU A 421 -2.41 15.94 5.20
CA LEU A 421 -3.20 15.99 3.97
C LEU A 421 -4.18 17.18 3.96
N ARG A 422 -4.78 17.53 5.10
CA ARG A 422 -5.63 18.72 5.23
C ARG A 422 -4.83 20.01 5.09
N SER A 423 -3.63 20.07 5.64
CA SER A 423 -2.73 21.20 5.44
C SER A 423 -2.34 21.36 3.96
N LEU A 424 -2.00 20.26 3.29
CA LEU A 424 -1.77 20.25 1.84
C LEU A 424 -3.01 20.77 1.09
N LYS A 425 -4.20 20.24 1.42
CA LYS A 425 -5.47 20.66 0.80
C LYS A 425 -5.75 22.15 0.96
N ALA A 426 -5.49 22.71 2.14
CA ALA A 426 -5.66 24.13 2.39
C ALA A 426 -4.71 24.95 1.51
N ALA A 427 -3.43 24.62 1.50
CA ALA A 427 -2.39 25.33 0.76
C ALA A 427 -2.57 25.28 -0.78
N VAL A 428 -3.16 24.22 -1.34
CA VAL A 428 -3.37 24.13 -2.80
C VAL A 428 -4.71 24.71 -3.28
N ASN A 429 -5.60 25.07 -2.35
CA ASN A 429 -6.89 25.71 -2.67
C ASN A 429 -6.83 27.24 -2.50
N GLU A 430 -5.75 27.77 -1.92
CA GLU A 430 -5.41 29.19 -1.92
C GLU A 430 -4.77 29.60 -3.27
#